data_dab5aa274cc91d42321eefd4462f0bb4
#
_entry.id   dab5aa274cc91d42321eefd4462f0bb4
#
_cell.length_a   1.000
_cell.length_b   1.000
_cell.length_c   1.000
_cell.angle_alpha   90.00
_cell.angle_beta   90.00
_cell.angle_gamma   90.00
#
_symmetry.space_group_name_H-M   'P 1'
#
loop_
_entity.id
_entity.type
_entity.pdbx_description
1 polymer ?
#
loop_
_entity_poly.entity_id
_entity_poly.type
_entity_poly.pdbx_seq_one_letter_code
_entity_poly.pdbx_strand_id
1 'polypeptide(L)'
;MKNLFEYSDILRSPIEAFSCSSETFSMPVVSHWHYFTEVLYLQEGSLLVSCNDVVYPMEAGSFILFPPQAVHALAADHDKPFRFFCVKFNLNRIHLTGSYLPNLSFAFHKVASMTHPSLLFTQADLPGLDLNDFFTTIEKESHAKQYGYDAYIYSLFSTLFLRLLRTWHCQGICFDLETISESEEKSMQDILVYIDRHSQENINIEELAHKYNMSYSYFAKLFLKHYGQSCMQYI
;
A
#
# COMPACT_ATOMS: atom_id res chain seq x y z
N MET A 1 -6.08 15.00 -20.38
CA MET A 1 -6.27 14.40 -19.04
C MET A 1 -5.36 15.14 -18.09
N LYS A 2 -5.85 15.60 -16.91
CA LYS A 2 -4.97 16.10 -15.87
C LYS A 2 -4.10 14.92 -15.41
N ASN A 3 -2.79 15.13 -15.31
CA ASN A 3 -1.91 14.12 -14.74
C ASN A 3 -2.27 13.99 -13.25
N LEU A 4 -2.85 12.86 -12.86
CA LEU A 4 -3.25 12.57 -11.47
C LEU A 4 -2.09 12.00 -10.64
N PHE A 5 -0.92 11.84 -11.24
CA PHE A 5 0.25 11.31 -10.56
C PHE A 5 0.80 12.30 -9.51
N GLU A 6 0.97 11.83 -8.29
CA GLU A 6 1.66 12.54 -7.22
C GLU A 6 3.13 12.09 -7.18
N TYR A 7 4.05 13.02 -7.35
CA TYR A 7 5.47 12.73 -7.20
C TYR A 7 5.85 12.78 -5.71
N SER A 8 6.32 11.66 -5.19
CA SER A 8 6.90 11.56 -3.84
C SER A 8 8.31 10.97 -3.92
N ASP A 9 9.29 11.59 -3.24
CA ASP A 9 10.70 11.18 -3.25
C ASP A 9 10.97 10.05 -2.23
N ILE A 10 10.24 8.96 -2.35
CA ILE A 10 10.37 7.80 -1.43
C ILE A 10 11.69 7.05 -1.60
N LEU A 11 12.41 7.25 -2.71
CA LEU A 11 13.72 6.62 -2.91
C LEU A 11 14.76 7.13 -1.92
N ARG A 12 14.57 8.37 -1.40
CA ARG A 12 15.43 8.97 -0.36
C ARG A 12 14.91 8.72 1.04
N SER A 13 13.61 8.46 1.19
CA SER A 13 12.99 8.15 2.47
C SER A 13 12.24 6.83 2.36
N PRO A 14 12.63 5.78 3.11
CA PRO A 14 11.96 4.49 3.06
C PRO A 14 10.51 4.56 3.54
N ILE A 15 10.17 5.58 4.33
CA ILE A 15 8.84 5.83 4.89
C ILE A 15 8.61 7.33 4.90
N GLU A 16 7.48 7.77 4.38
CA GLU A 16 6.95 9.11 4.54
C GLU A 16 5.75 9.04 5.49
N ALA A 17 5.82 9.78 6.59
CA ALA A 17 4.76 9.78 7.60
C ALA A 17 4.50 11.21 8.06
N PHE A 18 3.22 11.59 8.12
CA PHE A 18 2.80 12.94 8.50
C PHE A 18 1.40 12.94 9.11
N SER A 19 1.17 13.92 9.98
CA SER A 19 -0.15 14.19 10.57
C SER A 19 -0.75 15.45 9.99
N CYS A 20 -2.03 15.42 9.69
CA CYS A 20 -2.80 16.54 9.20
C CYS A 20 -4.01 16.80 10.10
N SER A 21 -4.35 18.08 10.29
CA SER A 21 -5.57 18.50 11.01
C SER A 21 -6.28 19.60 10.24
N SER A 22 -7.54 19.82 10.57
CA SER A 22 -8.35 20.91 10.01
C SER A 22 -7.74 22.30 10.22
N GLU A 23 -6.83 22.46 11.18
CA GLU A 23 -6.11 23.72 11.42
C GLU A 23 -4.93 23.96 10.48
N THR A 24 -4.28 22.87 10.02
CA THR A 24 -3.03 22.91 9.28
C THR A 24 -3.14 22.45 7.84
N PHE A 25 -4.27 21.84 7.47
CA PHE A 25 -4.45 21.20 6.19
C PHE A 25 -5.78 21.53 5.54
N SER A 26 -5.76 21.90 4.26
CA SER A 26 -6.95 22.26 3.50
C SER A 26 -7.55 21.07 2.76
N MET A 27 -8.85 20.86 2.93
CA MET A 27 -9.63 19.91 2.16
C MET A 27 -10.36 20.60 0.99
N PRO A 28 -10.69 19.89 -0.10
CA PRO A 28 -10.45 18.48 -0.34
C PRO A 28 -9.04 18.18 -0.88
N VAL A 29 -8.55 16.95 -0.62
CA VAL A 29 -7.44 16.39 -1.39
C VAL A 29 -8.01 15.89 -2.70
N VAL A 30 -7.56 16.48 -3.80
CA VAL A 30 -8.03 16.11 -5.14
C VAL A 30 -7.58 14.72 -5.54
N SER A 31 -8.31 14.08 -6.45
CA SER A 31 -7.96 12.74 -6.96
C SER A 31 -6.53 12.71 -7.47
N HIS A 32 -5.75 11.77 -6.94
CA HIS A 32 -4.37 11.50 -7.32
C HIS A 32 -4.05 10.03 -7.12
N TRP A 33 -2.87 9.61 -7.59
CA TRP A 33 -2.33 8.28 -7.38
C TRP A 33 -0.80 8.32 -7.30
N HIS A 34 -0.20 7.31 -6.67
CA HIS A 34 1.25 7.13 -6.54
C HIS A 34 1.61 5.64 -6.52
N TYR A 35 2.91 5.33 -6.63
CA TYR A 35 3.41 3.94 -6.64
C TYR A 35 3.53 3.30 -5.26
N PHE A 36 3.19 4.01 -4.20
CA PHE A 36 3.35 3.55 -2.82
C PHE A 36 2.06 2.98 -2.28
N THR A 37 2.20 2.15 -1.26
CA THR A 37 1.09 1.85 -0.36
C THR A 37 0.94 3.03 0.60
N GLU A 38 -0.28 3.51 0.75
CA GLU A 38 -0.61 4.52 1.75
C GLU A 38 -1.61 3.93 2.75
N VAL A 39 -1.39 4.23 4.03
CA VAL A 39 -2.32 3.91 5.12
C VAL A 39 -2.67 5.21 5.81
N LEU A 40 -3.97 5.53 5.84
CA LEU A 40 -4.49 6.71 6.51
C LEU A 40 -5.33 6.27 7.71
N TYR A 41 -4.93 6.67 8.91
CA TYR A 41 -5.66 6.47 10.16
C TYR A 41 -6.33 7.75 10.61
N LEU A 42 -7.66 7.73 10.79
CA LEU A 42 -8.42 8.87 11.24
C LEU A 42 -8.47 8.89 12.77
N GLN A 43 -7.83 9.90 13.37
CA GLN A 43 -7.74 10.08 14.80
C GLN A 43 -8.95 10.82 15.37
N GLU A 44 -9.45 11.83 14.65
CA GLU A 44 -10.60 12.66 15.05
C GLU A 44 -11.47 13.01 13.85
N GLY A 45 -12.78 13.13 14.09
CA GLY A 45 -13.76 13.58 13.12
C GLY A 45 -14.22 12.51 12.16
N SER A 46 -14.63 12.94 10.97
CA SER A 46 -15.11 12.09 9.89
C SER A 46 -14.58 12.58 8.54
N LEU A 47 -14.31 11.66 7.63
CA LEU A 47 -13.88 11.93 6.26
C LEU A 47 -14.71 11.12 5.27
N LEU A 48 -14.91 11.66 4.08
CA LEU A 48 -15.34 10.90 2.91
C LEU A 48 -14.09 10.64 2.05
N VAL A 49 -13.76 9.37 1.90
CA VAL A 49 -12.59 8.94 1.13
C VAL A 49 -13.06 8.17 -0.09
N SER A 50 -12.58 8.53 -1.26
CA SER A 50 -12.79 7.74 -2.47
C SER A 50 -11.52 6.96 -2.83
N CYS A 51 -11.70 5.71 -3.25
CA CYS A 51 -10.63 4.87 -3.78
C CYS A 51 -11.18 4.04 -4.94
N ASN A 52 -10.62 4.21 -6.15
CA ASN A 52 -11.05 3.54 -7.39
C ASN A 52 -12.58 3.59 -7.57
N ASP A 53 -13.16 4.80 -7.50
CA ASP A 53 -14.60 5.09 -7.65
C ASP A 53 -15.51 4.55 -6.53
N VAL A 54 -14.97 3.89 -5.50
CA VAL A 54 -15.71 3.49 -4.30
C VAL A 54 -15.54 4.54 -3.22
N VAL A 55 -16.65 4.95 -2.59
CA VAL A 55 -16.65 5.95 -1.51
C VAL A 55 -16.75 5.25 -0.16
N TYR A 56 -15.85 5.60 0.75
CA TYR A 56 -15.76 5.09 2.11
C TYR A 56 -16.03 6.22 3.09
N PRO A 57 -17.14 6.19 3.83
CA PRO A 57 -17.31 7.07 5.00
C PRO A 57 -16.40 6.58 6.12
N MET A 58 -15.46 7.42 6.54
CA MET A 58 -14.53 7.13 7.63
C MET A 58 -14.96 7.86 8.89
N GLU A 59 -14.92 7.17 10.01
CA GLU A 59 -15.07 7.72 11.35
C GLU A 59 -13.78 7.57 12.16
N ALA A 60 -13.60 8.39 13.16
CA ALA A 60 -12.44 8.32 14.05
C ALA A 60 -12.24 6.90 14.63
N GLY A 61 -10.98 6.46 14.70
CA GLY A 61 -10.60 5.10 15.10
C GLY A 61 -10.62 4.08 13.97
N SER A 62 -10.88 4.52 12.73
CA SER A 62 -10.75 3.67 11.53
C SER A 62 -9.52 4.03 10.71
N PHE A 63 -9.06 3.08 9.87
CA PHE A 63 -8.04 3.35 8.87
C PHE A 63 -8.43 2.79 7.50
N ILE A 64 -7.92 3.41 6.45
CA ILE A 64 -8.07 2.94 5.09
C ILE A 64 -6.70 2.63 4.48
N LEU A 65 -6.66 1.60 3.64
CA LEU A 65 -5.49 1.18 2.90
C LEU A 65 -5.66 1.56 1.42
N PHE A 66 -4.73 2.34 0.88
CA PHE A 66 -4.62 2.62 -0.55
C PHE A 66 -3.52 1.74 -1.15
N PRO A 67 -3.88 0.76 -2.00
CA PRO A 67 -2.90 -0.01 -2.75
C PRO A 67 -2.09 0.89 -3.70
N PRO A 68 -0.88 0.46 -4.11
CA PRO A 68 -0.14 1.16 -5.15
C PRO A 68 -1.01 1.42 -6.39
N GLN A 69 -0.88 2.62 -6.97
CA GLN A 69 -1.59 3.08 -8.18
C GLN A 69 -3.13 3.22 -8.03
N ALA A 70 -3.69 3.02 -6.85
CA ALA A 70 -5.11 3.29 -6.62
C ALA A 70 -5.37 4.80 -6.67
N VAL A 71 -6.29 5.23 -7.52
CA VAL A 71 -6.73 6.64 -7.56
C VAL A 71 -7.58 6.92 -6.33
N HIS A 72 -7.18 7.91 -5.54
CA HIS A 72 -7.88 8.24 -4.29
C HIS A 72 -7.98 9.75 -4.07
N ALA A 73 -8.97 10.13 -3.26
CA ALA A 73 -9.25 11.50 -2.88
C ALA A 73 -9.87 11.55 -1.48
N LEU A 74 -9.71 12.67 -0.79
CA LEU A 74 -10.27 12.88 0.54
C LEU A 74 -11.12 14.15 0.58
N ALA A 75 -12.25 14.09 1.27
CA ALA A 75 -13.08 15.24 1.56
C ALA A 75 -13.50 15.23 3.03
N ALA A 76 -13.61 16.41 3.61
CA ALA A 76 -14.13 16.61 4.97
C ALA A 76 -15.30 17.60 4.92
N ASP A 77 -16.16 17.54 5.92
CA ASP A 77 -17.14 18.56 6.18
C ASP A 77 -16.41 19.84 6.66
N HIS A 78 -16.62 20.97 5.98
CA HIS A 78 -15.90 22.21 6.24
C HIS A 78 -16.05 22.75 7.68
N ASP A 79 -17.14 22.38 8.34
CA ASP A 79 -17.48 22.90 9.66
C ASP A 79 -17.08 21.94 10.80
N LYS A 80 -16.46 20.79 10.48
CA LYS A 80 -16.09 19.80 11.49
C LYS A 80 -14.58 19.62 11.60
N PRO A 81 -14.04 19.55 12.82
CA PRO A 81 -12.63 19.25 12.99
C PRO A 81 -12.33 17.82 12.53
N PHE A 82 -11.14 17.63 11.98
CA PHE A 82 -10.57 16.33 11.66
C PHE A 82 -9.09 16.30 12.02
N ARG A 83 -8.61 15.10 12.32
CA ARG A 83 -7.18 14.81 12.43
C ARG A 83 -6.90 13.40 11.93
N PHE A 84 -5.94 13.27 11.04
CA PHE A 84 -5.50 11.97 10.55
C PHE A 84 -3.97 11.87 10.51
N PHE A 85 -3.49 10.65 10.61
CA PHE A 85 -2.10 10.26 10.41
C PHE A 85 -1.99 9.43 9.14
N CYS A 86 -1.05 9.79 8.28
CA CYS A 86 -0.82 9.15 7.01
C CYS A 86 0.60 8.57 6.95
N VAL A 87 0.73 7.37 6.41
CA VAL A 87 2.03 6.71 6.17
C VAL A 87 2.08 6.17 4.76
N LYS A 88 3.08 6.62 3.99
CA LYS A 88 3.38 6.13 2.64
C LYS A 88 4.68 5.33 2.68
N PHE A 89 4.71 4.16 2.06
CA PHE A 89 5.89 3.30 2.01
C PHE A 89 5.85 2.32 0.85
N ASN A 90 7.03 1.76 0.53
CA ASN A 90 7.14 0.72 -0.48
C ASN A 90 6.77 -0.65 0.13
N LEU A 91 5.66 -1.23 -0.34
CA LEU A 91 5.15 -2.52 0.12
C LEU A 91 6.14 -3.67 -0.12
N ASN A 92 6.98 -3.58 -1.15
CA ASN A 92 7.96 -4.60 -1.49
C ASN A 92 9.09 -4.75 -0.45
N ARG A 93 9.18 -3.83 0.50
CA ARG A 93 10.09 -3.95 1.66
C ARG A 93 9.52 -4.81 2.78
N ILE A 94 8.25 -5.19 2.68
CA ILE A 94 7.59 -6.06 3.66
C ILE A 94 7.57 -7.48 3.12
N HIS A 95 8.34 -8.34 3.74
CA HIS A 95 8.42 -9.76 3.39
C HIS A 95 7.72 -10.60 4.45
N LEU A 96 6.57 -11.16 4.10
CA LEU A 96 5.92 -12.17 4.93
C LEU A 96 6.51 -13.54 4.58
N THR A 97 7.15 -14.17 5.54
CA THR A 97 7.73 -15.50 5.37
C THR A 97 6.66 -16.58 5.53
N GLY A 98 6.47 -17.40 4.52
CA GLY A 98 5.54 -18.53 4.53
C GLY A 98 5.08 -18.87 3.13
N SER A 99 5.43 -20.05 2.64
CA SER A 99 5.14 -20.51 1.27
C SER A 99 3.64 -20.57 0.91
N TYR A 100 2.77 -20.41 1.92
CA TYR A 100 1.32 -20.39 1.76
C TYR A 100 0.71 -18.97 1.82
N LEU A 101 1.53 -17.93 2.03
CA LEU A 101 1.05 -16.56 2.06
C LEU A 101 1.17 -15.92 0.68
N PRO A 102 0.16 -15.13 0.26
CA PRO A 102 0.25 -14.40 -0.99
C PRO A 102 1.29 -13.28 -0.90
N ASN A 103 1.84 -12.89 -2.05
CA ASN A 103 2.52 -11.61 -2.14
C ASN A 103 1.53 -10.48 -1.77
N LEU A 104 1.97 -9.53 -0.94
CA LEU A 104 1.09 -8.47 -0.43
C LEU A 104 0.55 -7.57 -1.55
N SER A 105 1.38 -7.24 -2.55
CA SER A 105 0.94 -6.43 -3.69
C SER A 105 -0.17 -7.14 -4.47
N PHE A 106 -0.02 -8.45 -4.71
CA PHE A 106 -1.06 -9.27 -5.33
C PHE A 106 -2.34 -9.27 -4.49
N ALA A 107 -2.23 -9.51 -3.17
CA ALA A 107 -3.38 -9.57 -2.29
C ALA A 107 -4.14 -8.23 -2.25
N PHE A 108 -3.43 -7.11 -2.14
CA PHE A 108 -4.01 -5.78 -2.10
C PHE A 108 -4.68 -5.41 -3.42
N HIS A 109 -4.02 -5.69 -4.53
CA HIS A 109 -4.59 -5.44 -5.86
C HIS A 109 -5.84 -6.30 -6.10
N LYS A 110 -5.80 -7.59 -5.73
CA LYS A 110 -6.95 -8.49 -5.83
C LYS A 110 -8.14 -7.95 -5.05
N VAL A 111 -7.94 -7.55 -3.78
CA VAL A 111 -9.03 -7.00 -2.96
C VAL A 111 -9.55 -5.68 -3.53
N ALA A 112 -8.66 -4.78 -3.95
CA ALA A 112 -9.05 -3.49 -4.52
C ALA A 112 -9.83 -3.60 -5.84
N SER A 113 -9.64 -4.69 -6.58
CA SER A 113 -10.36 -4.96 -7.85
C SER A 113 -11.71 -5.65 -7.68
N MET A 114 -12.12 -5.98 -6.45
CA MET A 114 -13.41 -6.60 -6.19
C MET A 114 -14.55 -5.59 -6.35
N THR A 115 -15.76 -6.07 -6.61
CA THR A 115 -16.96 -5.22 -6.72
C THR A 115 -17.24 -4.43 -5.43
N HIS A 116 -16.93 -5.03 -4.28
CA HIS A 116 -17.05 -4.40 -2.95
C HIS A 116 -15.73 -4.58 -2.21
N PRO A 117 -14.73 -3.76 -2.48
CA PRO A 117 -13.41 -3.91 -1.88
C PRO A 117 -13.44 -3.54 -0.40
N SER A 118 -12.85 -4.41 0.43
CA SER A 118 -12.72 -4.20 1.88
C SER A 118 -11.37 -3.55 2.17
N LEU A 119 -11.29 -2.22 1.98
CA LEU A 119 -10.09 -1.41 2.20
C LEU A 119 -10.17 -0.52 3.45
N LEU A 120 -11.39 -0.31 3.98
CA LEU A 120 -11.65 0.40 5.23
C LEU A 120 -11.75 -0.59 6.38
N PHE A 121 -11.06 -0.31 7.48
CA PHE A 121 -11.00 -1.18 8.66
C PHE A 121 -11.25 -0.37 9.93
N THR A 122 -11.96 -1.01 10.85
CA THR A 122 -12.27 -0.48 12.17
C THR A 122 -11.63 -1.34 13.27
N GLN A 123 -11.71 -0.91 14.50
CA GLN A 123 -11.26 -1.72 15.65
C GLN A 123 -11.95 -3.10 15.72
N ALA A 124 -13.20 -3.20 15.25
CA ALA A 124 -13.94 -4.47 15.26
C ALA A 124 -13.38 -5.50 14.26
N ASP A 125 -12.77 -5.05 13.16
CA ASP A 125 -12.21 -5.92 12.12
C ASP A 125 -10.87 -6.56 12.55
N LEU A 126 -10.22 -5.98 13.58
CA LEU A 126 -8.90 -6.38 14.05
C LEU A 126 -8.86 -6.62 15.57
N PRO A 127 -9.61 -7.61 16.05
CA PRO A 127 -9.65 -7.89 17.48
C PRO A 127 -8.25 -8.24 18.03
N GLY A 128 -7.93 -7.67 19.20
CA GLY A 128 -6.62 -7.88 19.85
C GLY A 128 -5.46 -7.06 19.25
N LEU A 129 -5.75 -6.06 18.41
CA LEU A 129 -4.83 -4.98 18.04
C LEU A 129 -5.49 -3.66 18.43
N ASP A 130 -4.89 -2.90 19.32
CA ASP A 130 -5.31 -1.54 19.61
C ASP A 130 -4.83 -0.63 18.48
N LEU A 131 -5.76 -0.16 17.64
CA LEU A 131 -5.43 0.66 16.47
C LEU A 131 -4.87 2.02 16.86
N ASN A 132 -5.38 2.61 17.94
CA ASN A 132 -4.89 3.91 18.38
C ASN A 132 -3.45 3.83 18.89
N ASP A 133 -3.14 2.83 19.71
CA ASP A 133 -1.77 2.60 20.19
C ASP A 133 -0.82 2.23 19.05
N PHE A 134 -1.29 1.40 18.11
CA PHE A 134 -0.53 0.99 16.94
C PHE A 134 -0.10 2.20 16.09
N PHE A 135 -1.04 3.05 15.68
CA PHE A 135 -0.72 4.21 14.83
C PHE A 135 0.01 5.31 15.59
N THR A 136 -0.28 5.50 16.88
CA THR A 136 0.47 6.42 17.74
C THR A 136 1.93 6.00 17.88
N THR A 137 2.19 4.69 17.98
CA THR A 137 3.56 4.15 18.02
C THR A 137 4.30 4.44 16.73
N ILE A 138 3.67 4.20 15.56
CA ILE A 138 4.28 4.50 14.25
C ILE A 138 4.57 5.99 14.11
N GLU A 139 3.62 6.86 14.53
CA GLU A 139 3.80 8.31 14.49
C GLU A 139 5.01 8.75 15.33
N LYS A 140 5.13 8.26 16.56
CA LYS A 140 6.27 8.54 17.45
C LYS A 140 7.59 8.08 16.86
N GLU A 141 7.65 6.85 16.35
CA GLU A 141 8.86 6.28 15.74
C GLU A 141 9.28 7.06 14.48
N SER A 142 8.33 7.45 13.64
CA SER A 142 8.60 8.22 12.42
C SER A 142 9.16 9.62 12.71
N HIS A 143 8.77 10.23 13.83
CA HIS A 143 9.30 11.52 14.28
C HIS A 143 10.65 11.40 15.00
N ALA A 144 10.78 10.40 15.89
CA ALA A 144 11.99 10.20 16.68
C ALA A 144 13.18 9.73 15.85
N LYS A 145 12.93 8.98 14.79
CA LYS A 145 13.93 8.42 13.86
C LYS A 145 15.13 7.78 14.56
N GLN A 146 14.87 7.01 15.62
CA GLN A 146 15.89 6.27 16.32
C GLN A 146 16.53 5.22 15.42
N TYR A 147 17.67 4.66 15.82
CA TYR A 147 18.33 3.61 15.07
C TYR A 147 17.38 2.44 14.78
N GLY A 148 17.17 2.12 13.49
CA GLY A 148 16.28 1.05 13.05
C GLY A 148 14.78 1.40 13.08
N TYR A 149 14.40 2.68 13.21
CA TYR A 149 12.99 3.13 13.23
C TYR A 149 12.19 2.60 12.04
N ASP A 150 12.78 2.63 10.85
CA ASP A 150 12.15 2.15 9.62
C ASP A 150 11.91 0.64 9.65
N ALA A 151 12.89 -0.15 10.08
CA ALA A 151 12.74 -1.59 10.25
C ALA A 151 11.67 -1.92 11.31
N TYR A 152 11.60 -1.15 12.39
CA TYR A 152 10.57 -1.31 13.40
C TYR A 152 9.18 -1.01 12.85
N ILE A 153 9.00 0.10 12.12
CA ILE A 153 7.72 0.43 11.47
C ILE A 153 7.32 -0.65 10.46
N TYR A 154 8.26 -1.16 9.65
CA TYR A 154 7.97 -2.27 8.73
C TYR A 154 7.56 -3.55 9.45
N SER A 155 8.12 -3.84 10.63
CA SER A 155 7.71 -5.01 11.43
C SER A 155 6.30 -4.86 11.99
N LEU A 156 5.91 -3.66 12.40
CA LEU A 156 4.53 -3.33 12.81
C LEU A 156 3.55 -3.52 11.64
N PHE A 157 3.87 -2.98 10.46
CA PHE A 157 3.04 -3.19 9.27
C PHE A 157 3.01 -4.65 8.82
N SER A 158 4.08 -5.42 8.97
CA SER A 158 4.07 -6.88 8.71
C SER A 158 3.02 -7.57 9.58
N THR A 159 2.95 -7.20 10.86
CA THR A 159 1.94 -7.71 11.80
C THR A 159 0.52 -7.29 11.39
N LEU A 160 0.32 -6.01 11.03
CA LEU A 160 -0.97 -5.51 10.57
C LEU A 160 -1.43 -6.27 9.32
N PHE A 161 -0.58 -6.37 8.29
CA PHE A 161 -0.95 -6.99 7.03
C PHE A 161 -1.23 -8.48 7.14
N LEU A 162 -0.52 -9.19 8.03
CA LEU A 162 -0.86 -10.57 8.33
C LEU A 162 -2.27 -10.69 8.95
N ARG A 163 -2.67 -9.73 9.78
CA ARG A 163 -4.03 -9.68 10.34
C ARG A 163 -5.06 -9.34 9.26
N LEU A 164 -4.77 -8.41 8.34
CA LEU A 164 -5.65 -8.11 7.21
C LEU A 164 -5.85 -9.32 6.31
N LEU A 165 -4.79 -10.06 5.98
CA LEU A 165 -4.88 -11.31 5.21
C LEU A 165 -5.80 -12.33 5.91
N ARG A 166 -5.73 -12.43 7.23
CA ARG A 166 -6.62 -13.30 8.02
C ARG A 166 -8.06 -12.81 7.97
N THR A 167 -8.30 -11.51 8.11
CA THR A 167 -9.64 -10.91 8.00
C THR A 167 -10.25 -11.19 6.64
N TRP A 168 -9.53 -10.93 5.56
CA TRP A 168 -9.97 -11.22 4.20
C TRP A 168 -10.21 -12.71 3.96
N HIS A 169 -9.33 -13.57 4.48
CA HIS A 169 -9.53 -15.02 4.39
C HIS A 169 -10.81 -15.46 5.13
N CYS A 170 -11.08 -14.94 6.32
CA CYS A 170 -12.32 -15.18 7.06
C CYS A 170 -13.57 -14.67 6.34
N GLN A 171 -13.44 -13.63 5.52
CA GLN A 171 -14.50 -13.11 4.64
C GLN A 171 -14.69 -13.96 3.37
N GLY A 172 -13.94 -15.04 3.22
CA GLY A 172 -14.02 -15.95 2.07
C GLY A 172 -13.18 -15.52 0.86
N ILE A 173 -12.30 -14.54 1.02
CA ILE A 173 -11.38 -14.14 -0.05
C ILE A 173 -10.25 -15.18 -0.12
N CYS A 174 -10.25 -15.97 -1.19
CA CYS A 174 -9.21 -16.95 -1.45
C CYS A 174 -8.09 -16.28 -2.25
N PHE A 175 -6.87 -16.41 -1.76
CA PHE A 175 -5.67 -16.04 -2.50
C PHE A 175 -5.08 -17.34 -3.06
N ASP A 176 -5.55 -17.75 -4.26
CA ASP A 176 -5.05 -18.97 -4.90
C ASP A 176 -3.56 -18.83 -5.18
N LEU A 177 -2.77 -19.55 -4.42
CA LEU A 177 -1.34 -19.62 -4.58
C LEU A 177 -1.05 -20.74 -5.59
N GLU A 178 -0.89 -20.37 -6.85
CA GLU A 178 0.03 -21.17 -7.66
C GLU A 178 1.42 -20.99 -7.04
N THR A 179 2.01 -22.08 -6.61
CA THR A 179 3.34 -22.09 -5.98
C THR A 179 4.37 -21.34 -6.83
N ILE A 180 4.83 -20.23 -6.31
CA ILE A 180 5.95 -19.48 -6.88
C ILE A 180 7.20 -20.09 -6.26
N SER A 181 8.18 -20.46 -7.06
CA SER A 181 9.44 -20.98 -6.54
C SER A 181 10.25 -19.85 -5.86
N GLU A 182 11.05 -20.17 -4.84
CA GLU A 182 11.93 -19.20 -4.18
C GLU A 182 12.84 -18.45 -5.16
N SER A 183 13.27 -19.12 -6.25
CA SER A 183 14.09 -18.51 -7.29
C SER A 183 13.31 -17.48 -8.13
N GLU A 184 12.03 -17.74 -8.40
CA GLU A 184 11.15 -16.79 -9.10
C GLU A 184 10.86 -15.58 -8.22
N GLU A 185 10.60 -15.79 -6.94
CA GLU A 185 10.37 -14.72 -5.97
C GLU A 185 11.59 -13.79 -5.87
N LYS A 186 12.78 -14.35 -5.74
CA LYS A 186 14.03 -13.59 -5.71
C LYS A 186 14.25 -12.80 -7.00
N SER A 187 14.01 -13.43 -8.16
CA SER A 187 14.14 -12.75 -9.45
C SER A 187 13.16 -11.58 -9.59
N MET A 188 11.92 -11.73 -9.12
CA MET A 188 10.94 -10.64 -9.14
C MET A 188 11.32 -9.49 -8.21
N GLN A 189 11.87 -9.78 -7.04
CA GLN A 189 12.37 -8.75 -6.12
C GLN A 189 13.52 -7.95 -6.75
N ASP A 190 14.48 -8.61 -7.38
CA ASP A 190 15.60 -7.96 -8.07
C ASP A 190 15.11 -7.09 -9.23
N ILE A 191 14.09 -7.54 -9.96
CA ILE A 191 13.45 -6.79 -11.05
C ILE A 191 12.80 -5.52 -10.52
N LEU A 192 12.07 -5.58 -9.40
CA LEU A 192 11.48 -4.38 -8.81
C LEU A 192 12.52 -3.37 -8.36
N VAL A 193 13.58 -3.85 -7.68
CA VAL A 193 14.70 -2.98 -7.29
C VAL A 193 15.32 -2.30 -8.50
N TYR A 194 15.40 -2.99 -9.64
CA TYR A 194 15.87 -2.40 -10.89
C TYR A 194 14.91 -1.33 -11.41
N ILE A 195 13.61 -1.63 -11.48
CA ILE A 195 12.56 -0.70 -11.92
C ILE A 195 12.58 0.55 -11.04
N ASP A 196 12.60 0.39 -9.72
CA ASP A 196 12.60 1.51 -8.76
C ASP A 196 13.83 2.43 -8.97
N ARG A 197 15.00 1.85 -9.22
CA ARG A 197 16.24 2.63 -9.46
C ARG A 197 16.26 3.37 -10.79
N HIS A 198 15.53 2.88 -11.79
CA HIS A 198 15.50 3.40 -13.16
C HIS A 198 14.14 4.00 -13.52
N SER A 199 13.30 4.29 -12.52
CA SER A 199 11.92 4.79 -12.70
C SER A 199 11.80 6.11 -13.47
N GLN A 200 12.91 6.84 -13.61
CA GLN A 200 12.98 8.07 -14.41
C GLN A 200 13.49 7.84 -15.84
N GLU A 201 13.84 6.63 -16.17
CA GLU A 201 14.32 6.22 -17.48
C GLU A 201 13.22 5.53 -18.28
N ASN A 202 13.34 5.51 -19.60
CA ASN A 202 12.43 4.72 -20.43
C ASN A 202 12.82 3.24 -20.38
N ILE A 203 12.19 2.47 -19.50
CA ILE A 203 12.48 1.06 -19.29
C ILE A 203 11.90 0.24 -20.43
N ASN A 204 12.76 -0.44 -21.19
CA ASN A 204 12.35 -1.43 -22.18
C ASN A 204 12.09 -2.78 -21.49
N ILE A 205 10.83 -3.24 -21.48
CA ILE A 205 10.42 -4.46 -20.76
C ILE A 205 11.03 -5.73 -21.41
N GLU A 206 11.24 -5.76 -22.70
CA GLU A 206 11.91 -6.89 -23.36
C GLU A 206 13.37 -7.02 -22.92
N GLU A 207 14.10 -5.89 -22.89
CA GLU A 207 15.47 -5.85 -22.40
C GLU A 207 15.55 -6.20 -20.91
N LEU A 208 14.58 -5.75 -20.12
CA LEU A 208 14.47 -6.09 -18.71
C LEU A 208 14.27 -7.61 -18.53
N ALA A 209 13.36 -8.23 -19.27
CA ALA A 209 13.17 -9.67 -19.25
C ALA A 209 14.45 -10.44 -19.60
N HIS A 210 15.12 -10.04 -20.70
CA HIS A 210 16.39 -10.63 -21.12
C HIS A 210 17.50 -10.49 -20.09
N LYS A 211 17.59 -9.35 -19.42
CA LYS A 211 18.57 -9.09 -18.35
C LYS A 211 18.47 -10.13 -17.21
N TYR A 212 17.25 -10.61 -16.95
CA TYR A 212 16.99 -11.64 -15.94
C TYR A 212 16.82 -13.04 -16.52
N ASN A 213 17.32 -13.28 -17.74
CA ASN A 213 17.28 -14.56 -18.45
C ASN A 213 15.85 -15.12 -18.64
N MET A 214 14.89 -14.24 -18.85
CA MET A 214 13.49 -14.61 -19.08
C MET A 214 13.08 -14.26 -20.50
N SER A 215 12.19 -15.09 -21.10
CA SER A 215 11.47 -14.64 -22.29
C SER A 215 10.42 -13.59 -21.87
N TYR A 216 10.10 -12.66 -22.78
CA TYR A 216 9.06 -11.65 -22.52
C TYR A 216 7.73 -12.27 -22.05
N SER A 217 7.28 -13.35 -22.70
CA SER A 217 6.02 -14.00 -22.34
C SER A 217 6.04 -14.63 -20.95
N TYR A 218 7.18 -15.23 -20.55
CA TYR A 218 7.34 -15.80 -19.22
C TYR A 218 7.41 -14.68 -18.17
N PHE A 219 8.21 -13.65 -18.42
CA PHE A 219 8.31 -12.47 -17.57
C PHE A 219 6.94 -11.80 -17.35
N ALA A 220 6.19 -11.55 -18.44
CA ALA A 220 4.88 -10.91 -18.34
C ALA A 220 3.88 -11.72 -17.50
N LYS A 221 3.85 -13.05 -17.66
CA LYS A 221 3.02 -13.94 -16.85
C LYS A 221 3.46 -13.96 -15.39
N LEU A 222 4.76 -14.03 -15.14
CA LEU A 222 5.31 -14.07 -13.80
C LEU A 222 5.08 -12.75 -13.06
N PHE A 223 5.28 -11.63 -13.75
CA PHE A 223 5.03 -10.29 -13.20
C PHE A 223 3.56 -10.09 -12.85
N LEU A 224 2.64 -10.46 -13.77
CA LEU A 224 1.20 -10.40 -13.52
C LEU A 224 0.80 -11.30 -12.34
N LYS A 225 1.37 -12.49 -12.24
CA LYS A 225 1.13 -13.44 -11.16
C LYS A 225 1.59 -12.90 -9.80
N HIS A 226 2.74 -12.19 -9.76
CA HIS A 226 3.31 -11.64 -8.53
C HIS A 226 2.61 -10.36 -8.06
N TYR A 227 2.29 -9.46 -9.01
CA TYR A 227 1.87 -8.09 -8.69
C TYR A 227 0.43 -7.78 -9.08
N GLY A 228 -0.29 -8.75 -9.69
CA GLY A 228 -1.68 -8.58 -10.10
C GLY A 228 -1.90 -7.63 -11.28
N GLN A 229 -0.83 -7.06 -11.83
CA GLN A 229 -0.85 -6.11 -12.96
C GLN A 229 0.33 -6.36 -13.89
N SER A 230 0.24 -5.85 -15.13
CA SER A 230 1.35 -5.97 -16.07
C SER A 230 2.52 -5.05 -15.67
N CYS A 231 3.74 -5.43 -16.06
CA CYS A 231 4.92 -4.58 -15.83
C CYS A 231 4.78 -3.20 -16.50
N MET A 232 4.11 -3.11 -17.65
CA MET A 232 3.83 -1.85 -18.34
C MET A 232 2.86 -0.95 -17.58
N GLN A 233 1.95 -1.52 -16.79
CA GLN A 233 1.07 -0.76 -15.91
C GLN A 233 1.76 -0.35 -14.62
N TYR A 234 2.78 -1.11 -14.24
CA TYR A 234 3.57 -0.87 -13.02
C TYR A 234 4.61 0.25 -13.21
N ILE A 235 5.22 0.37 -14.39
CA ILE A 235 6.17 1.42 -14.82
C ILE A 235 5.42 2.65 -15.30
#